data_f315695e775f0c53a97f1ee0479fb6bb
#
_entry.id   f315695e775f0c53a97f1ee0479fb6bb
#
_cell.length_a   1.000
_cell.length_b   1.000
_cell.length_c   1.000
_cell.angle_alpha   90.00
_cell.angle_beta   90.00
_cell.angle_gamma   90.00
#
_symmetry.space_group_name_H-M   'P 1'
#
loop_
_entity.id
_entity.type
_entity.pdbx_description
1 polymer ?
#
loop_
_entity_poly.entity_id
_entity_poly.type
_entity_poly.pdbx_seq_one_letter_code
_entity_poly.pdbx_strand_id
1 'polypeptide(L)'
;MVEQTTQDRINSILWQAADTFRGKIDSSTYKDYILTMLFIKYLSDSYKEKVEEYTKRYNGDEQRIQRALSRERFVLDESSTFDYLYSKRNDPEIGEIINKALERIENENTGKLRGVFRNIDFNSEAILGKAKERNAMLCSLLEDFNQLSLRPSQLGNEDIVGN
;
A
#
# COMPACT_ATOMS: atom_id res chain seq x y z
N MET A 1 29.54 -3.69 10.91
CA MET A 1 28.12 -3.40 10.96
C MET A 1 27.40 -4.25 9.90
N VAL A 2 26.42 -5.01 10.31
CA VAL A 2 25.68 -5.85 9.38
C VAL A 2 24.48 -5.08 8.85
N GLU A 3 24.40 -4.96 7.53
CA GLU A 3 23.25 -4.33 6.92
C GLU A 3 22.05 -5.26 7.02
N GLN A 4 20.89 -4.71 7.34
CA GLN A 4 19.66 -5.48 7.31
C GLN A 4 19.30 -5.81 5.87
N THR A 5 18.88 -7.05 5.62
CA THR A 5 18.34 -7.43 4.34
C THR A 5 16.99 -6.72 4.15
N THR A 6 16.54 -6.65 2.90
CA THR A 6 15.22 -6.10 2.60
C THR A 6 14.14 -6.89 3.33
N GLN A 7 14.29 -8.22 3.37
CA GLN A 7 13.33 -9.09 4.07
C GLN A 7 13.30 -8.78 5.57
N ASP A 8 14.46 -8.54 6.18
CA ASP A 8 14.54 -8.19 7.61
C ASP A 8 13.83 -6.88 7.90
N ARG A 9 13.99 -5.90 7.02
CA ARG A 9 13.32 -4.61 7.18
C ARG A 9 11.80 -4.76 7.06
N ILE A 10 11.35 -5.53 6.09
CA ILE A 10 9.91 -5.78 5.92
C ILE A 10 9.36 -6.47 7.16
N ASN A 11 10.04 -7.50 7.66
CA ASN A 11 9.61 -8.20 8.86
C ASN A 11 9.53 -7.27 10.06
N SER A 12 10.51 -6.38 10.22
CA SER A 12 10.52 -5.41 11.32
C SER A 12 9.31 -4.49 11.26
N ILE A 13 8.99 -3.98 10.08
CA ILE A 13 7.83 -3.09 9.90
C ILE A 13 6.52 -3.85 10.11
N LEU A 14 6.44 -5.10 9.66
CA LEU A 14 5.25 -5.92 9.89
C LEU A 14 5.01 -6.13 11.39
N TRP A 15 6.08 -6.34 12.17
CA TRP A 15 5.98 -6.45 13.62
C TRP A 15 5.50 -5.15 14.25
N GLN A 16 6.03 -4.00 13.81
CA GLN A 16 5.58 -2.70 14.29
C GLN A 16 4.11 -2.49 13.99
N ALA A 17 3.68 -2.83 12.77
CA ALA A 17 2.28 -2.68 12.38
C ALA A 17 1.39 -3.58 13.23
N ALA A 18 1.83 -4.80 13.51
CA ALA A 18 1.07 -5.72 14.37
C ALA A 18 0.89 -5.15 15.78
N ASP A 19 1.90 -4.46 16.30
CA ASP A 19 1.82 -3.86 17.62
C ASP A 19 0.72 -2.79 17.71
N THR A 20 0.43 -2.10 16.62
CA THR A 20 -0.64 -1.11 16.56
C THR A 20 -1.99 -1.75 16.91
N PHE A 21 -2.21 -2.98 16.48
CA PHE A 21 -3.49 -3.68 16.63
C PHE A 21 -3.53 -4.65 17.80
N ARG A 22 -2.36 -5.05 18.30
CA ARG A 22 -2.26 -6.08 19.33
C ARG A 22 -3.00 -5.67 20.60
N GLY A 23 -3.83 -6.57 21.10
CA GLY A 23 -4.64 -6.29 22.29
C GLY A 23 -5.93 -5.54 22.03
N LYS A 24 -6.13 -5.07 20.81
CA LYS A 24 -7.32 -4.31 20.42
C LYS A 24 -8.19 -5.09 19.43
N ILE A 25 -7.55 -5.83 18.55
CA ILE A 25 -8.23 -6.57 17.47
C ILE A 25 -7.63 -7.96 17.41
N ASP A 26 -8.46 -8.94 17.07
CA ASP A 26 -8.01 -10.31 16.91
C ASP A 26 -6.96 -10.43 15.81
N SER A 27 -5.93 -11.25 16.06
CA SER A 27 -4.80 -11.37 15.12
C SER A 27 -5.20 -11.89 13.75
N SER A 28 -6.19 -12.78 13.69
CA SER A 28 -6.65 -13.29 12.40
C SER A 28 -7.31 -12.19 11.56
N THR A 29 -7.84 -11.17 12.23
CA THR A 29 -8.49 -10.04 11.57
C THR A 29 -7.50 -8.95 11.20
N TYR A 30 -6.63 -8.53 12.14
CA TYR A 30 -5.71 -7.43 11.84
C TYR A 30 -4.66 -7.81 10.80
N LYS A 31 -4.37 -9.09 10.67
CA LYS A 31 -3.45 -9.58 9.65
C LYS A 31 -3.88 -9.16 8.25
N ASP A 32 -5.19 -9.20 7.99
CA ASP A 32 -5.71 -8.82 6.67
C ASP A 32 -5.49 -7.33 6.38
N TYR A 33 -5.63 -6.48 7.40
CA TYR A 33 -5.37 -5.05 7.23
C TYR A 33 -3.89 -4.79 6.92
N ILE A 34 -3.01 -5.49 7.62
CA ILE A 34 -1.57 -5.35 7.40
C ILE A 34 -1.17 -5.83 6.02
N LEU A 35 -1.65 -7.00 5.61
CA LEU A 35 -1.32 -7.57 4.29
C LEU A 35 -1.88 -6.72 3.16
N THR A 36 -3.07 -6.16 3.34
CA THR A 36 -3.67 -5.26 2.35
C THR A 36 -2.81 -4.01 2.19
N MET A 37 -2.35 -3.43 3.30
CA MET A 37 -1.51 -2.24 3.23
C MET A 37 -0.15 -2.55 2.62
N LEU A 38 0.42 -3.71 2.92
CA LEU A 38 1.67 -4.16 2.29
C LEU A 38 1.51 -4.24 0.77
N PHE A 39 0.38 -4.78 0.32
CA PHE A 39 0.10 -4.90 -1.11
C PHE A 39 -0.05 -3.55 -1.77
N ILE A 40 -0.78 -2.61 -1.13
CA ILE A 40 -0.90 -1.24 -1.64
C ILE A 40 0.48 -0.60 -1.76
N LYS A 41 1.31 -0.76 -0.74
CA LYS A 41 2.66 -0.20 -0.74
C LYS A 41 3.50 -0.77 -1.89
N TYR A 42 3.42 -2.08 -2.10
CA TYR A 42 4.12 -2.73 -3.20
C TYR A 42 3.66 -2.22 -4.56
N LEU A 43 2.35 -2.14 -4.78
CA LEU A 43 1.81 -1.63 -6.03
C LEU A 43 2.27 -0.19 -6.28
N SER A 44 2.22 0.63 -5.24
CA SER A 44 2.57 2.05 -5.34
C SER A 44 4.05 2.25 -5.64
N ASP A 45 4.91 1.51 -4.94
CA ASP A 45 6.35 1.65 -5.15
C ASP A 45 6.75 1.14 -6.54
N SER A 46 6.13 0.04 -6.98
CA SER A 46 6.35 -0.50 -8.31
C SER A 46 5.91 0.48 -9.40
N TYR A 47 4.74 1.08 -9.23
CA TYR A 47 4.21 2.07 -10.17
C TYR A 47 5.10 3.31 -10.22
N LYS A 48 5.51 3.81 -9.05
CA LYS A 48 6.37 4.98 -8.95
C LYS A 48 7.70 4.76 -9.67
N GLU A 49 8.27 3.56 -9.54
CA GLU A 49 9.50 3.22 -10.25
C GLU A 49 9.29 3.23 -11.77
N LYS A 50 8.15 2.72 -12.23
CA LYS A 50 7.82 2.76 -13.66
C LYS A 50 7.61 4.17 -14.17
N VAL A 51 6.97 5.02 -13.38
CA VAL A 51 6.81 6.43 -13.74
C VAL A 51 8.17 7.09 -13.96
N GLU A 52 9.10 6.86 -13.03
CA GLU A 52 10.45 7.42 -13.15
C GLU A 52 11.19 6.87 -14.38
N GLU A 53 11.08 5.57 -14.61
CA GLU A 53 11.71 4.91 -15.76
C GLU A 53 11.21 5.49 -17.07
N TYR A 54 9.89 5.61 -17.23
CA TYR A 54 9.31 6.12 -18.48
C TYR A 54 9.53 7.61 -18.64
N THR A 55 9.57 8.37 -17.54
CA THR A 55 9.86 9.79 -17.61
C THR A 55 11.25 10.03 -18.20
N LYS A 56 12.22 9.21 -17.82
CA LYS A 56 13.58 9.28 -18.38
C LYS A 56 13.59 8.81 -19.84
N ARG A 57 12.93 7.69 -20.12
CA ARG A 57 12.93 7.08 -21.45
C ARG A 57 12.34 8.00 -22.51
N TYR A 58 11.28 8.70 -22.17
CA TYR A 58 10.54 9.54 -23.11
C TYR A 58 10.76 11.03 -22.90
N ASN A 59 11.79 11.39 -22.15
CA ASN A 59 12.19 12.79 -21.92
C ASN A 59 11.04 13.68 -21.44
N GLY A 60 10.18 13.15 -20.59
CA GLY A 60 9.07 13.91 -20.03
C GLY A 60 7.84 14.03 -20.92
N ASP A 61 7.80 13.32 -22.06
CA ASP A 61 6.64 13.33 -22.93
C ASP A 61 5.45 12.64 -22.26
N GLU A 62 4.54 13.43 -21.74
CA GLU A 62 3.44 12.95 -20.93
C GLU A 62 2.55 11.94 -21.64
N GLN A 63 2.25 12.16 -22.92
CA GLN A 63 1.40 11.24 -23.67
C GLN A 63 2.04 9.85 -23.79
N ARG A 64 3.34 9.81 -24.08
CA ARG A 64 4.07 8.55 -24.18
C ARG A 64 4.17 7.85 -22.84
N ILE A 65 4.43 8.62 -21.78
CA ILE A 65 4.52 8.08 -20.42
C ILE A 65 3.19 7.43 -20.04
N GLN A 66 2.08 8.14 -20.22
CA GLN A 66 0.77 7.61 -19.86
C GLN A 66 0.40 6.38 -20.67
N ARG A 67 0.75 6.38 -21.95
CA ARG A 67 0.50 5.23 -22.81
C ARG A 67 1.28 4.00 -22.34
N ALA A 68 2.55 4.19 -21.98
CA ALA A 68 3.37 3.10 -21.46
C ALA A 68 2.84 2.59 -20.12
N LEU A 69 2.46 3.50 -19.22
CA LEU A 69 1.91 3.12 -17.92
C LEU A 69 0.60 2.34 -18.04
N SER A 70 -0.22 2.67 -19.04
CA SER A 70 -1.49 1.98 -19.25
C SER A 70 -1.31 0.52 -19.67
N ARG A 71 -0.12 0.14 -20.11
CA ARG A 71 0.20 -1.22 -20.53
C ARG A 71 0.92 -2.03 -19.45
N GLU A 72 1.21 -1.41 -18.31
CA GLU A 72 1.87 -2.11 -17.23
C GLU A 72 0.94 -3.15 -16.60
N ARG A 73 1.54 -4.09 -15.88
CA ARG A 73 0.79 -5.18 -15.25
C ARG A 73 -0.30 -4.66 -14.32
N PHE A 74 0.00 -3.60 -13.59
CA PHE A 74 -0.97 -2.94 -12.73
C PHE A 74 -1.01 -1.45 -13.04
N VAL A 75 -2.21 -0.89 -13.04
CA VAL A 75 -2.45 0.52 -13.30
C VAL A 75 -2.94 1.18 -12.01
N LEU A 76 -2.37 2.32 -11.68
CA LEU A 76 -2.80 3.09 -10.50
C LEU A 76 -3.15 4.52 -10.88
N ASP A 77 -4.21 5.03 -10.26
CA ASP A 77 -4.50 6.45 -10.27
C ASP A 77 -3.68 7.11 -9.16
N GLU A 78 -3.34 8.38 -9.32
CA GLU A 78 -2.56 9.11 -8.32
C GLU A 78 -3.22 9.07 -6.94
N SER A 79 -4.56 9.18 -6.89
CA SER A 79 -5.32 9.15 -5.64
C SER A 79 -5.42 7.74 -5.02
N SER A 80 -4.85 6.74 -5.68
CA SER A 80 -4.81 5.37 -5.16
C SER A 80 -3.42 4.92 -4.75
N THR A 81 -2.44 5.83 -4.81
CA THR A 81 -1.06 5.50 -4.41
C THR A 81 -0.90 5.57 -2.90
N PHE A 82 0.10 4.84 -2.41
CA PHE A 82 0.44 4.91 -0.98
C PHE A 82 0.83 6.33 -0.57
N ASP A 83 1.59 7.03 -1.41
CA ASP A 83 2.01 8.41 -1.11
C ASP A 83 0.79 9.32 -0.89
N TYR A 84 -0.25 9.15 -1.71
CA TYR A 84 -1.47 9.91 -1.53
C TYR A 84 -2.15 9.59 -0.18
N LEU A 85 -2.27 8.29 0.14
CA LEU A 85 -2.87 7.85 1.40
C LEU A 85 -2.08 8.37 2.59
N TYR A 86 -0.77 8.31 2.50
CA TYR A 86 0.11 8.81 3.55
C TYR A 86 -0.10 10.31 3.77
N SER A 87 -0.26 11.07 2.68
CA SER A 87 -0.52 12.52 2.78
C SER A 87 -1.83 12.82 3.48
N LYS A 88 -2.76 11.87 3.50
CA LYS A 88 -4.08 12.00 4.11
C LYS A 88 -4.18 11.31 5.47
N ARG A 89 -3.08 10.85 6.04
CA ARG A 89 -3.10 10.04 7.27
C ARG A 89 -3.74 10.72 8.47
N ASN A 90 -3.79 12.04 8.47
CA ASN A 90 -4.40 12.80 9.56
C ASN A 90 -5.82 13.28 9.24
N ASP A 91 -6.36 12.91 8.08
CA ASP A 91 -7.70 13.30 7.68
C ASP A 91 -8.72 12.52 8.52
N PRO A 92 -9.77 13.19 9.04
CA PRO A 92 -10.82 12.51 9.81
C PRO A 92 -11.51 11.38 9.03
N GLU A 93 -11.49 11.44 7.70
CA GLU A 93 -12.11 10.46 6.83
C GLU A 93 -11.11 9.46 6.25
N ILE A 94 -9.98 9.26 6.89
CA ILE A 94 -8.91 8.41 6.34
C ILE A 94 -9.37 6.99 6.03
N GLY A 95 -10.23 6.40 6.85
CA GLY A 95 -10.75 5.05 6.58
C GLY A 95 -11.50 4.98 5.26
N GLU A 96 -12.36 5.96 5.03
CA GLU A 96 -13.11 6.05 3.77
C GLU A 96 -12.18 6.33 2.59
N ILE A 97 -11.18 7.16 2.80
CA ILE A 97 -10.20 7.47 1.75
C ILE A 97 -9.46 6.22 1.32
N ILE A 98 -9.05 5.38 2.28
CA ILE A 98 -8.39 4.12 1.97
C ILE A 98 -9.34 3.18 1.23
N ASN A 99 -10.58 3.05 1.70
CA ASN A 99 -11.58 2.20 1.03
C ASN A 99 -11.79 2.61 -0.42
N LYS A 100 -11.87 3.90 -0.68
CA LYS A 100 -12.03 4.39 -2.05
C LYS A 100 -10.81 4.11 -2.92
N ALA A 101 -9.63 4.18 -2.34
CA ALA A 101 -8.41 3.83 -3.06
C ALA A 101 -8.42 2.35 -3.46
N LEU A 102 -8.82 1.47 -2.54
CA LEU A 102 -8.94 0.03 -2.82
C LEU A 102 -9.94 -0.23 -3.95
N GLU A 103 -11.07 0.46 -3.92
CA GLU A 103 -12.09 0.33 -4.95
C GLU A 103 -11.55 0.75 -6.31
N ARG A 104 -10.84 1.87 -6.38
CA ARG A 104 -10.22 2.32 -7.63
C ARG A 104 -9.17 1.34 -8.14
N ILE A 105 -8.33 0.83 -7.25
CA ILE A 105 -7.30 -0.15 -7.61
C ILE A 105 -7.96 -1.39 -8.23
N GLU A 106 -9.01 -1.90 -7.60
CA GLU A 106 -9.74 -3.05 -8.11
C GLU A 106 -10.38 -2.75 -9.45
N ASN A 107 -11.05 -1.61 -9.59
CA ASN A 107 -11.76 -1.23 -10.81
C ASN A 107 -10.82 -1.03 -12.00
N GLU A 108 -9.64 -0.48 -11.75
CA GLU A 108 -8.67 -0.26 -12.81
C GLU A 108 -7.89 -1.51 -13.18
N ASN A 109 -7.98 -2.56 -12.36
CA ASN A 109 -7.23 -3.81 -12.56
C ASN A 109 -8.14 -5.03 -12.42
N THR A 110 -9.39 -4.93 -12.93
CA THR A 110 -10.41 -5.97 -12.73
C THR A 110 -9.98 -7.35 -13.20
N GLY A 111 -9.18 -7.42 -14.26
CA GLY A 111 -8.73 -8.70 -14.78
C GLY A 111 -7.82 -9.47 -13.83
N LYS A 112 -7.14 -8.78 -12.93
CA LYS A 112 -6.16 -9.37 -12.02
C LYS A 112 -6.55 -9.30 -10.55
N LEU A 113 -7.30 -8.26 -10.17
CA LEU A 113 -7.57 -7.96 -8.76
C LEU A 113 -9.03 -8.04 -8.38
N ARG A 114 -9.86 -8.65 -9.21
CA ARG A 114 -11.28 -8.75 -8.93
C ARG A 114 -11.53 -9.50 -7.62
N GLY A 115 -12.23 -8.84 -6.70
CA GLY A 115 -12.61 -9.44 -5.42
C GLY A 115 -11.48 -9.55 -4.40
N VAL A 116 -10.28 -9.07 -4.71
CA VAL A 116 -9.13 -9.17 -3.80
C VAL A 116 -9.39 -8.46 -2.47
N PHE A 117 -10.11 -7.33 -2.50
CA PHE A 117 -10.37 -6.54 -1.31
C PHE A 117 -11.80 -6.71 -0.78
N ARG A 118 -12.48 -7.79 -1.16
CA ARG A 118 -13.90 -7.96 -0.92
C ARG A 118 -14.33 -7.83 0.54
N ASN A 119 -13.57 -8.37 1.45
CA ASN A 119 -13.98 -8.46 2.86
C ASN A 119 -13.17 -7.55 3.77
N ILE A 120 -12.56 -6.51 3.22
CA ILE A 120 -11.76 -5.58 4.02
C ILE A 120 -12.41 -4.21 4.04
N ASP A 121 -12.54 -3.61 5.23
CA ASP A 121 -13.16 -2.31 5.42
C ASP A 121 -12.33 -1.50 6.40
N PHE A 122 -11.60 -0.52 5.90
CA PHE A 122 -10.76 0.35 6.73
C PHE A 122 -11.58 1.38 7.51
N ASN A 123 -12.89 1.43 7.27
CA ASN A 123 -13.77 2.36 7.96
C ASN A 123 -14.73 1.63 8.91
N SER A 124 -14.45 0.38 9.23
CA SER A 124 -15.33 -0.44 10.07
C SER A 124 -15.27 -0.03 11.54
N GLU A 125 -16.39 0.46 12.06
CA GLU A 125 -16.50 0.75 13.48
C GLU A 125 -16.54 -0.54 14.30
N ALA A 126 -17.22 -1.56 13.78
CA ALA A 126 -17.34 -2.84 14.50
C ALA A 126 -16.00 -3.52 14.74
N ILE A 127 -15.08 -3.42 13.80
CA ILE A 127 -13.77 -4.07 13.88
C ILE A 127 -12.69 -3.13 14.43
N LEU A 128 -12.63 -1.91 13.90
CA LEU A 128 -11.54 -0.97 14.19
C LEU A 128 -11.88 0.05 15.28
N GLY A 129 -13.13 0.07 15.71
CA GLY A 129 -13.55 1.00 16.74
C GLY A 129 -14.04 2.33 16.20
N LYS A 130 -14.34 3.23 17.13
CA LYS A 130 -14.86 4.54 16.78
C LYS A 130 -13.77 5.39 16.12
N ALA A 131 -14.19 6.50 15.51
CA ALA A 131 -13.32 7.33 14.68
C ALA A 131 -11.98 7.68 15.34
N LYS A 132 -11.99 8.05 16.61
CA LYS A 132 -10.76 8.45 17.29
C LYS A 132 -9.72 7.33 17.32
N GLU A 133 -10.13 6.15 17.81
CA GLU A 133 -9.24 4.99 17.91
C GLU A 133 -8.88 4.45 16.53
N ARG A 134 -9.87 4.36 15.64
CA ARG A 134 -9.68 3.86 14.29
C ARG A 134 -8.68 4.72 13.54
N ASN A 135 -8.87 6.04 13.55
CA ASN A 135 -7.99 6.95 12.83
C ASN A 135 -6.57 6.94 13.38
N ALA A 136 -6.43 6.81 14.70
CA ALA A 136 -5.09 6.70 15.31
C ALA A 136 -4.37 5.45 14.81
N MET A 137 -5.07 4.31 14.75
CA MET A 137 -4.48 3.07 14.24
C MET A 137 -4.11 3.16 12.78
N LEU A 138 -4.98 3.76 11.97
CA LEU A 138 -4.71 3.90 10.54
C LEU A 138 -3.54 4.85 10.27
N CYS A 139 -3.45 5.93 11.03
CA CYS A 139 -2.32 6.85 10.93
C CYS A 139 -1.01 6.13 11.26
N SER A 140 -0.98 5.37 12.35
CA SER A 140 0.20 4.59 12.74
C SER A 140 0.58 3.57 11.67
N LEU A 141 -0.41 2.90 11.09
CA LEU A 141 -0.18 1.92 10.05
C LEU A 141 0.48 2.55 8.84
N LEU A 142 -0.04 3.70 8.41
CA LEU A 142 0.54 4.43 7.27
C LEU A 142 1.96 4.91 7.57
N GLU A 143 2.19 5.40 8.79
CA GLU A 143 3.53 5.84 9.18
C GLU A 143 4.53 4.69 9.21
N ASP A 144 4.11 3.51 9.69
CA ASP A 144 4.97 2.34 9.69
C ASP A 144 5.38 1.95 8.27
N PHE A 145 4.40 1.82 7.37
CA PHE A 145 4.69 1.41 6.00
C PHE A 145 5.44 2.47 5.19
N ASN A 146 5.35 3.73 5.60
CA ASN A 146 6.11 4.78 4.93
C ASN A 146 7.63 4.60 5.08
N GLN A 147 8.05 3.83 6.07
CA GLN A 147 9.47 3.54 6.30
C GLN A 147 10.03 2.50 5.34
N LEU A 148 9.17 1.81 4.59
CA LEU A 148 9.60 0.78 3.65
C LEU A 148 9.76 1.33 2.25
N SER A 149 10.65 0.69 1.48
CA SER A 149 10.70 0.84 0.03
C SER A 149 10.60 -0.55 -0.57
N LEU A 150 9.56 -0.75 -1.37
CA LEU A 150 9.28 -2.04 -2.02
C LEU A 150 9.45 -1.94 -3.54
N ARG A 151 10.31 -1.02 -3.99
CA ARG A 151 10.61 -0.88 -5.41
C ARG A 151 11.28 -2.14 -5.92
N PRO A 152 10.82 -2.69 -7.05
CA PRO A 152 11.41 -3.93 -7.58
C PRO A 152 12.93 -3.88 -7.76
N SER A 153 13.48 -2.73 -8.18
CA SER A 153 14.92 -2.60 -8.34
C SER A 153 15.68 -2.71 -7.03
N GLN A 154 15.04 -2.34 -5.92
CA GLN A 154 15.65 -2.39 -4.59
C GLN A 154 15.44 -3.75 -3.92
N LEU A 155 14.46 -4.51 -4.38
CA LEU A 155 14.27 -5.86 -3.91
C LEU A 155 15.32 -6.82 -4.49
N GLY A 156 15.89 -6.44 -5.62
CA GLY A 156 16.98 -7.19 -6.23
C GLY A 156 16.60 -8.61 -6.57
N ASN A 157 17.43 -9.56 -6.16
CA ASN A 157 17.19 -10.97 -6.39
C ASN A 157 16.36 -11.62 -5.27
N GLU A 158 15.96 -10.86 -4.27
CA GLU A 158 15.14 -11.39 -3.19
C GLU A 158 13.70 -11.50 -3.66
N ASP A 159 13.13 -12.67 -3.54
CA ASP A 159 11.73 -12.87 -3.86
C ASP A 159 10.92 -12.81 -2.57
N ILE A 160 10.41 -11.64 -2.27
CA ILE A 160 9.72 -11.38 -1.02
C ILE A 160 8.24 -11.72 -1.10
N VAL A 161 7.66 -11.52 -2.27
CA VAL A 161 6.21 -11.66 -2.47
C VAL A 161 5.85 -13.00 -3.09
N GLY A 162 6.73 -13.58 -3.88
CA GLY A 162 6.46 -14.81 -4.61
C GLY A 162 6.72 -16.09 -3.84
N ASN A 163 7.33 -15.99 -2.69
CA ASN A 163 7.67 -17.17 -1.90
C ASN A 163 6.55 -17.61 -1.00
#